data_5b9bb39ac705bb331498fcb7c86c03a1
#
_entry.id   5b9bb39ac705bb331498fcb7c86c03a1
#
_cell.length_a   1.000
_cell.length_b   1.000
_cell.length_c   1.000
_cell.angle_alpha   90.00
_cell.angle_beta   90.00
_cell.angle_gamma   90.00
#
_symmetry.space_group_name_H-M   'P 1'
#
loop_
_entity.id
_entity.type
_entity.pdbx_description
1 polymer ?
#
loop_
_entity_poly.entity_id
_entity_poly.type
_entity_poly.pdbx_seq_one_letter_code
_entity_poly.pdbx_strand_id
1 'polypeptide(L)'
;MLGIGPEAHVASLFPGMPALYDERPVVAVRGSPKPPPTRLSFTLPSIQAAREVWILASGAEKADAIAMALSDAGPVQVPAAGARGRQRTLFLIDSAAAAKVPPQIGRQGAH
;
A
#
# COMPACT_ATOMS: atom_id res chain seq x y z
N MET A 1 5.91 -2.71 -8.81
CA MET A 1 6.25 -1.61 -7.89
C MET A 1 5.04 -0.73 -7.67
N LEU A 2 4.86 -0.27 -6.44
CA LEU A 2 3.75 0.58 -6.06
C LEU A 2 4.24 1.78 -5.26
N GLY A 3 3.65 2.95 -5.51
CA GLY A 3 3.75 4.07 -4.59
C GLY A 3 2.72 3.91 -3.47
N ILE A 4 2.78 4.77 -2.47
CA ILE A 4 1.85 4.79 -1.35
C ILE A 4 1.38 6.22 -1.11
N GLY A 5 0.07 6.40 -0.90
CA GLY A 5 -0.50 7.70 -0.59
C GLY A 5 -0.54 7.98 0.91
N PRO A 6 -0.84 9.24 1.32
CA PRO A 6 -0.84 9.63 2.73
C PRO A 6 -1.79 8.83 3.61
N GLU A 7 -2.91 8.35 3.06
CA GLU A 7 -3.87 7.50 3.76
C GLU A 7 -3.55 6.00 3.62
N ALA A 8 -2.34 5.67 3.22
CA ALA A 8 -1.86 4.30 2.98
C ALA A 8 -2.59 3.58 1.83
N HIS A 9 -3.08 4.35 0.84
CA HIS A 9 -3.63 3.72 -0.37
C HIS A 9 -2.50 3.25 -1.29
N VAL A 10 -2.77 2.18 -2.04
CA VAL A 10 -1.91 1.70 -3.13
C VAL A 10 -2.74 1.57 -4.39
N ALA A 11 -2.14 1.76 -5.57
CA ALA A 11 -2.87 1.84 -6.82
C ALA A 11 -3.98 2.88 -6.67
N SER A 12 -5.23 2.55 -7.00
CA SER A 12 -6.38 3.41 -6.71
C SER A 12 -7.33 2.79 -5.68
N LEU A 13 -6.77 2.01 -4.74
CA LEU A 13 -7.49 1.34 -3.67
C LEU A 13 -7.36 2.17 -2.40
N PHE A 14 -8.44 2.89 -2.06
CA PHE A 14 -8.50 3.76 -0.88
C PHE A 14 -9.19 3.04 0.28
N PRO A 15 -8.91 3.44 1.53
CA PRO A 15 -9.52 2.78 2.69
C PRO A 15 -11.04 2.72 2.61
N GLY A 16 -11.60 1.56 2.96
CA GLY A 16 -13.05 1.36 3.09
C GLY A 16 -13.83 1.29 1.81
N MET A 17 -13.21 1.37 0.62
CA MET A 17 -13.98 1.37 -0.62
C MET A 17 -14.33 -0.06 -1.07
N PRO A 18 -15.48 -0.22 -1.81
CA PRO A 18 -15.91 -1.55 -2.27
C PRO A 18 -14.90 -2.30 -3.13
N ALA A 19 -14.07 -1.59 -3.89
CA ALA A 19 -13.07 -2.20 -4.76
C ALA A 19 -12.07 -3.07 -3.98
N LEU A 20 -11.92 -2.86 -2.66
CA LEU A 20 -11.05 -3.67 -1.81
C LEU A 20 -11.52 -5.12 -1.69
N TYR A 21 -12.79 -5.38 -1.98
CA TYR A 21 -13.38 -6.73 -1.94
C TYR A 21 -13.45 -7.38 -3.33
N ASP A 22 -13.04 -6.67 -4.37
CA ASP A 22 -13.14 -7.16 -5.73
C ASP A 22 -12.05 -8.20 -5.99
N GLU A 23 -12.41 -9.29 -6.66
CA GLU A 23 -11.49 -10.39 -6.97
C GLU A 23 -11.03 -10.39 -8.42
N ARG A 24 -11.57 -9.50 -9.26
CA ARG A 24 -11.13 -9.39 -10.65
C ARG A 24 -9.71 -8.82 -10.71
N PRO A 25 -8.94 -9.07 -11.78
CA PRO A 25 -7.58 -8.52 -11.88
C PRO A 25 -7.54 -7.00 -11.91
N VAL A 26 -8.51 -6.37 -12.59
CA VAL A 26 -8.60 -4.92 -12.73
C VAL A 26 -10.05 -4.52 -12.47
N VAL A 27 -10.23 -3.41 -11.79
CA VAL A 27 -11.54 -2.91 -11.43
C VAL A 27 -11.66 -1.43 -11.75
N ALA A 28 -12.86 -0.99 -12.13
CA ALA A 28 -13.16 0.44 -12.24
C ALA A 28 -13.45 1.00 -10.84
N VAL A 29 -12.71 2.04 -10.47
CA VAL A 29 -12.92 2.76 -9.22
C VAL A 29 -13.66 4.05 -9.55
N ARG A 30 -14.81 4.27 -8.91
CA ARG A 30 -15.63 5.46 -9.10
C ARG A 30 -15.69 6.25 -7.81
N GLY A 31 -15.75 7.57 -7.91
CA GLY A 31 -15.81 8.42 -6.74
C GLY A 31 -14.52 8.39 -5.92
N SER A 32 -13.37 8.26 -6.58
CA SER A 32 -12.07 8.33 -5.91
C SER A 32 -11.97 9.64 -5.12
N PRO A 33 -11.44 9.61 -3.87
CA PRO A 33 -11.26 10.84 -3.09
C PRO A 33 -10.25 11.80 -3.70
N LYS A 34 -9.43 11.34 -4.65
CA LYS A 34 -8.49 12.20 -5.38
C LYS A 34 -8.84 12.20 -6.86
N PRO A 35 -8.68 13.36 -7.55
CA PRO A 35 -8.95 13.41 -8.99
C PRO A 35 -7.91 12.60 -9.77
N PRO A 36 -8.30 11.99 -10.89
CA PRO A 36 -9.67 11.95 -11.42
C PRO A 36 -10.56 10.99 -10.60
N PRO A 37 -11.89 11.27 -10.51
CA PRO A 37 -12.77 10.44 -9.67
C PRO A 37 -13.02 9.04 -10.21
N THR A 38 -12.90 8.84 -11.51
CA THR A 38 -13.06 7.53 -12.14
C THR A 38 -11.71 7.04 -12.62
N ARG A 39 -11.32 5.83 -12.19
CA ARG A 39 -10.02 5.24 -12.50
C ARG A 39 -10.14 3.75 -12.75
N LEU A 40 -9.13 3.19 -13.40
CA LEU A 40 -8.90 1.75 -13.39
C LEU A 40 -7.82 1.42 -12.37
N SER A 41 -7.99 0.33 -11.66
CA SER A 41 -7.02 -0.09 -10.65
C SER A 41 -6.81 -1.59 -10.68
N PHE A 42 -5.58 -2.04 -10.41
CA PHE A 42 -5.37 -3.42 -9.99
C PHE A 42 -6.08 -3.65 -8.67
N THR A 43 -6.57 -4.87 -8.47
CA THR A 43 -7.19 -5.28 -7.21
C THR A 43 -6.13 -5.85 -6.26
N LEU A 44 -6.50 -6.03 -4.97
CA LEU A 44 -5.58 -6.66 -4.02
C LEU A 44 -5.19 -8.08 -4.45
N PRO A 45 -6.12 -8.97 -4.87
CA PRO A 45 -5.70 -10.28 -5.36
C PRO A 45 -4.73 -10.22 -6.53
N SER A 46 -4.89 -9.26 -7.44
CA SER A 46 -3.97 -9.08 -8.55
C SER A 46 -2.57 -8.68 -8.07
N ILE A 47 -2.51 -7.75 -7.13
CA ILE A 47 -1.23 -7.33 -6.52
C ILE A 47 -0.59 -8.51 -5.78
N GLN A 48 -1.38 -9.25 -5.01
CA GLN A 48 -0.91 -10.38 -4.21
C GLN A 48 -0.50 -11.58 -5.06
N ALA A 49 -0.89 -11.61 -6.32
CA ALA A 49 -0.45 -12.65 -7.26
C ALA A 49 1.00 -12.46 -7.71
N ALA A 50 1.57 -11.28 -7.50
CA ALA A 50 2.96 -11.01 -7.85
C ALA A 50 3.90 -11.78 -6.92
N ARG A 51 5.04 -12.20 -7.47
CA ARG A 51 6.08 -12.85 -6.67
C ARG A 51 6.63 -11.91 -5.62
N GLU A 52 6.92 -10.66 -6.01
CA GLU A 52 7.42 -9.62 -5.13
C GLU A 52 6.58 -8.37 -5.32
N VAL A 53 6.34 -7.68 -4.21
CA VAL A 53 5.72 -6.36 -4.20
C VAL A 53 6.71 -5.39 -3.57
N TRP A 54 7.01 -4.32 -4.29
CA TRP A 54 7.92 -3.27 -3.84
C TRP A 54 7.12 -1.99 -3.63
N ILE A 55 7.14 -1.49 -2.41
CA ILE A 55 6.50 -0.22 -2.05
C ILE A 55 7.60 0.84 -1.98
N LEU A 56 7.44 1.91 -2.75
CA LEU A 56 8.41 3.00 -2.81
C LEU A 56 7.82 4.25 -2.19
N ALA A 57 8.57 4.88 -1.30
CA ALA A 57 8.16 6.13 -0.69
C ALA A 57 9.37 6.94 -0.26
N SER A 58 9.25 8.27 -0.32
CA SER A 58 10.27 9.17 0.18
C SER A 58 9.60 10.38 0.85
N GLY A 59 10.30 10.95 1.83
CA GLY A 59 9.85 12.16 2.52
C GLY A 59 9.06 11.89 3.78
N ALA A 60 9.12 12.84 4.71
CA ALA A 60 8.47 12.76 6.01
C ALA A 60 6.94 12.69 5.90
N GLU A 61 6.36 13.21 4.83
CA GLU A 61 4.92 13.19 4.58
C GLU A 61 4.37 11.77 4.39
N LYS A 62 5.24 10.80 4.10
CA LYS A 62 4.84 9.40 3.95
C LYS A 62 5.03 8.59 5.23
N ALA A 63 5.60 9.17 6.27
CA ALA A 63 5.98 8.42 7.47
C ALA A 63 4.78 7.74 8.16
N ASP A 64 3.65 8.44 8.27
CA ASP A 64 2.44 7.85 8.87
C ASP A 64 1.92 6.68 8.04
N ALA A 65 1.87 6.85 6.72
CA ALA A 65 1.37 5.81 5.81
C ALA A 65 2.25 4.56 5.85
N ILE A 66 3.56 4.73 5.90
CA ILE A 66 4.49 3.60 6.00
C ILE A 66 4.31 2.87 7.33
N ALA A 67 4.18 3.61 8.44
CA ALA A 67 3.95 2.98 9.75
C ALA A 67 2.64 2.19 9.76
N MET A 68 1.59 2.74 9.17
CA MET A 68 0.30 2.04 9.05
C MET A 68 0.42 0.77 8.20
N ALA A 69 1.14 0.84 7.07
CA ALA A 69 1.31 -0.29 6.18
C ALA A 69 2.08 -1.44 6.83
N LEU A 70 2.96 -1.14 7.77
CA LEU A 70 3.75 -2.13 8.50
C LEU A 70 3.09 -2.58 9.81
N SER A 71 1.91 -2.04 10.13
CA SER A 71 1.14 -2.44 11.30
C SER A 71 0.31 -3.69 11.00
N ASP A 72 -0.36 -4.21 12.03
CA ASP A 72 -1.26 -5.36 11.90
C ASP A 72 -2.67 -4.96 11.45
N ALA A 73 -2.86 -3.76 10.91
CA ALA A 73 -4.16 -3.30 10.43
C ALA A 73 -4.61 -4.12 9.22
N GLY A 74 -5.92 -4.32 9.11
CA GLY A 74 -6.50 -5.04 8.00
C GLY A 74 -6.44 -4.25 6.68
N PRO A 75 -6.44 -4.94 5.52
CA PRO A 75 -6.27 -4.28 4.21
C PRO A 75 -7.46 -3.40 3.79
N VAL A 76 -8.63 -3.56 4.39
CA VAL A 76 -9.78 -2.69 4.12
C VAL A 76 -9.55 -1.30 4.68
N GLN A 77 -8.95 -1.21 5.87
CA GLN A 77 -8.65 0.05 6.54
C GLN A 77 -7.33 0.64 6.07
N VAL A 78 -6.36 -0.22 5.79
CA VAL A 78 -5.01 0.17 5.36
C VAL A 78 -4.66 -0.66 4.11
N PRO A 79 -5.07 -0.23 2.91
CA PRO A 79 -4.85 -1.03 1.70
C PRO A 79 -3.39 -1.42 1.47
N ALA A 80 -2.44 -0.55 1.82
CA ALA A 80 -1.02 -0.87 1.68
C ALA A 80 -0.60 -2.07 2.54
N ALA A 81 -1.29 -2.35 3.65
CA ALA A 81 -1.02 -3.52 4.48
C ALA A 81 -1.39 -4.82 3.76
N GLY A 82 -2.27 -4.75 2.75
CA GLY A 82 -2.66 -5.89 1.93
C GLY A 82 -1.80 -6.07 0.68
N ALA A 83 -0.91 -5.13 0.38
CA ALA A 83 -0.05 -5.18 -0.81
C ALA A 83 1.17 -6.07 -0.53
N ARG A 84 0.95 -7.38 -0.53
CA ARG A 84 1.97 -8.38 -0.17
C ARG A 84 2.27 -9.29 -1.34
N GLY A 85 3.56 -9.46 -1.65
CA GLY A 85 4.00 -10.43 -2.64
C GLY A 85 3.93 -11.86 -2.11
N ARG A 86 3.87 -12.83 -3.03
CA ARG A 86 3.82 -14.25 -2.65
C ARG A 86 5.10 -14.72 -1.96
N GLN A 87 6.24 -14.17 -2.34
CA GLN A 87 7.54 -14.56 -1.81
C GLN A 87 8.17 -13.45 -0.98
N ARG A 88 8.01 -12.18 -1.39
CA ARG A 88 8.69 -11.09 -0.73
C ARG A 88 7.95 -9.77 -0.93
N THR A 89 7.96 -8.95 0.12
CA THR A 89 7.47 -7.58 0.08
C THR A 89 8.57 -6.67 0.58
N LEU A 90 8.98 -5.70 -0.22
CA LEU A 90 10.05 -4.76 0.12
C LEU A 90 9.51 -3.34 0.21
N PHE A 91 9.94 -2.65 1.24
CA PHE A 91 9.68 -1.23 1.41
C PHE A 91 10.98 -0.48 1.12
N LEU A 92 11.04 0.16 -0.05
CA LEU A 92 12.19 0.95 -0.48
C LEU A 92 11.92 2.40 -0.12
N ILE A 93 12.37 2.80 1.06
CA ILE A 93 12.02 4.07 1.68
C ILE A 93 13.27 4.76 2.21
N ASP A 94 13.26 6.10 2.22
CA ASP A 94 14.34 6.85 2.82
C ASP A 94 14.13 6.98 4.35
N SER A 95 15.11 7.53 5.05
CA SER A 95 15.05 7.64 6.50
C SER A 95 13.90 8.55 6.97
N ALA A 96 13.54 9.57 6.21
CA ALA A 96 12.42 10.45 6.57
C ALA A 96 11.09 9.72 6.50
N ALA A 97 10.88 8.90 5.47
CA ALA A 97 9.67 8.07 5.37
C ALA A 97 9.63 6.97 6.43
N ALA A 98 10.78 6.51 6.90
CA ALA A 98 10.89 5.45 7.91
C ALA A 98 10.84 6.00 9.34
N ALA A 99 10.70 7.30 9.54
CA ALA A 99 10.89 7.94 10.84
C ALA A 99 9.96 7.42 11.94
N LYS A 100 8.79 6.92 11.59
CA LYS A 100 7.79 6.41 12.54
C LYS A 100 7.71 4.89 12.60
N VAL A 101 8.61 4.19 11.91
CA VAL A 101 8.68 2.72 11.94
C VAL A 101 9.43 2.31 13.20
N PRO A 102 8.86 1.37 14.02
CA PRO A 102 9.58 0.87 15.20
C PRO A 102 10.91 0.22 14.80
N PRO A 103 11.98 0.38 15.60
CA PRO A 103 13.31 -0.10 15.24
C PRO A 103 13.40 -1.58 14.89
N GLN A 104 12.67 -2.45 15.58
CA GLN A 104 12.70 -3.88 15.30
C GLN A 104 12.08 -4.22 13.95
N ILE A 105 11.03 -3.51 13.55
CA ILE A 105 10.42 -3.66 12.23
C ILE A 105 11.36 -3.10 11.16
N GLY A 106 11.98 -1.95 11.43
CA GLY A 106 12.95 -1.35 10.52
C GLY A 106 14.11 -2.27 10.18
N ARG A 107 14.61 -3.01 11.18
CA ARG A 107 15.68 -3.98 10.94
C ARG A 107 15.23 -5.13 10.05
N GLN A 108 14.00 -5.63 10.25
CA GLN A 108 13.44 -6.67 9.40
C GLN A 108 13.23 -6.17 7.98
N GLY A 109 12.79 -4.93 7.82
CA GLY A 109 12.56 -4.33 6.53
C GLY A 109 13.83 -4.00 5.77
N ALA A 110 15.00 -4.03 6.42
CA ALA A 110 16.28 -3.72 5.78
C ALA A 110 16.83 -4.90 4.95
N HIS A 111 16.20 -6.03 4.99
CA HIS A 111 16.69 -7.23 4.28
C HIS A 111 16.17 -7.37 2.87
#